data_28fd8a9f12a6582cbaf60581bd20c3c5
#
_entry.id   28fd8a9f12a6582cbaf60581bd20c3c5
#
_cell.length_a   1.000
_cell.length_b   1.000
_cell.length_c   1.000
_cell.angle_alpha   90.00
_cell.angle_beta   90.00
_cell.angle_gamma   90.00
#
_symmetry.space_group_name_H-M   'P 1'
#
loop_
_entity.id
_entity.type
_entity.pdbx_description
1 polymer ?
#
loop_
_entity_poly.entity_id
_entity_poly.type
_entity_poly.pdbx_seq_one_letter_code
_entity_poly.pdbx_strand_id
1 'polypeptide(L)'
;IGQSLQITASNEVLVIDPKNWQIVYRGAVKNDALRATMDTLIAGDTAAYQQTAHNGCAVSYNENDVASYAEEIVPILEQNCMACHIEGGIAPWAMSEYRMVLGFAPMMREVIRVKRMPPWHADPEIGHWKNSAAMSNEDTKTLVNWLEAGAPRGEGPDPLLNPRPIKEQWPLGEPDLILTVPSFDVPATGVVEYQFPVVDNPLDRDVWVEAATVLPGNTKVVHHVLMGSAEQKPKQDDREGVFQNYIMGYAPGNESAHMPEGTGVFVPVGGVYQLQLHYTPIGIAATDETKVGLYFADEAPDNFLRQQVVLNPRIKIPPNTE
;
A
#
# COMPACT_ATOMS: atom_id res chain seq x y z
N ILE A 1 16.28 12.72 -11.97
CA ILE A 1 16.35 12.32 -13.40
C ILE A 1 17.28 13.27 -14.17
N GLY A 2 17.07 14.59 -14.13
CA GLY A 2 17.91 15.56 -14.87
C GLY A 2 19.38 15.45 -14.49
N GLN A 3 19.70 15.40 -13.19
CA GLN A 3 21.05 15.25 -12.67
C GLN A 3 21.65 13.88 -13.03
N SER A 4 20.88 12.79 -12.88
CA SER A 4 21.32 11.44 -13.24
C SER A 4 21.59 11.29 -14.74
N LEU A 5 20.89 12.05 -15.58
CA LEU A 5 21.11 12.12 -17.01
C LEU A 5 22.12 13.20 -17.41
N GLN A 6 22.70 13.92 -16.44
CA GLN A 6 23.65 14.99 -16.65
C GLN A 6 23.13 16.05 -17.64
N ILE A 7 21.86 16.44 -17.52
CA ILE A 7 21.28 17.50 -18.35
C ILE A 7 21.95 18.81 -17.98
N THR A 8 22.44 19.55 -18.98
CA THR A 8 23.22 20.78 -18.78
C THR A 8 22.47 22.05 -19.20
N ALA A 9 21.38 21.90 -19.96
CA ALA A 9 20.61 23.05 -20.44
C ALA A 9 19.11 22.78 -20.53
N SER A 10 18.31 23.82 -20.39
CA SER A 10 16.84 23.75 -20.35
C SER A 10 16.17 23.27 -21.65
N ASN A 11 16.88 23.33 -22.78
CA ASN A 11 16.39 22.86 -24.10
C ASN A 11 17.21 21.68 -24.64
N GLU A 12 17.93 21.00 -23.80
CA GLU A 12 18.65 19.79 -24.15
C GLU A 12 17.69 18.62 -24.37
N VAL A 13 17.84 17.93 -25.50
CA VAL A 13 17.10 16.73 -25.87
C VAL A 13 18.02 15.52 -25.77
N LEU A 14 17.52 14.46 -25.17
CA LEU A 14 18.16 13.16 -25.15
C LEU A 14 17.32 12.17 -25.93
N VAL A 15 17.94 11.36 -26.78
CA VAL A 15 17.31 10.19 -27.41
C VAL A 15 17.95 8.95 -26.83
N ILE A 16 17.11 8.06 -26.30
CA ILE A 16 17.54 6.79 -25.71
C ILE A 16 17.06 5.67 -26.64
N ASP A 17 17.98 4.78 -27.01
CA ASP A 17 17.64 3.57 -27.77
C ASP A 17 16.92 2.58 -26.83
N PRO A 18 15.64 2.24 -27.11
CA PRO A 18 14.84 1.37 -26.25
C PRO A 18 15.35 -0.08 -26.21
N LYS A 19 16.22 -0.50 -27.14
CA LYS A 19 16.75 -1.87 -27.19
C LYS A 19 17.83 -2.12 -26.16
N ASN A 20 18.62 -1.08 -25.84
CA ASN A 20 19.80 -1.20 -24.95
C ASN A 20 19.89 -0.14 -23.87
N TRP A 21 18.92 0.80 -23.82
CA TRP A 21 18.85 1.91 -22.88
C TRP A 21 20.03 2.87 -22.90
N GLN A 22 20.72 2.96 -24.05
CA GLN A 22 21.84 3.88 -24.25
C GLN A 22 21.35 5.21 -24.82
N ILE A 23 21.96 6.31 -24.34
CA ILE A 23 21.75 7.61 -24.96
C ILE A 23 22.49 7.62 -26.29
N VAL A 24 21.76 7.80 -27.39
CA VAL A 24 22.32 7.84 -28.75
C VAL A 24 22.33 9.24 -29.36
N TYR A 25 21.62 10.19 -28.76
CA TYR A 25 21.69 11.59 -29.12
C TYR A 25 21.59 12.47 -27.89
N ARG A 26 22.35 13.56 -27.91
CA ARG A 26 22.30 14.65 -26.93
C ARG A 26 22.48 15.99 -27.64
N GLY A 27 21.59 16.96 -27.42
CA GLY A 27 21.77 18.30 -28.01
C GLY A 27 20.48 19.06 -28.25
N ALA A 28 20.48 19.95 -29.23
CA ALA A 28 19.35 20.83 -29.53
C ALA A 28 18.14 20.10 -30.15
N VAL A 29 16.92 20.57 -29.85
CA VAL A 29 15.66 20.00 -30.38
C VAL A 29 15.50 20.21 -31.89
N LYS A 30 16.01 21.29 -32.45
CA LYS A 30 15.94 21.59 -33.91
C LYS A 30 17.31 21.34 -34.54
N ASN A 31 17.57 20.09 -34.90
CA ASN A 31 18.84 19.68 -35.44
C ASN A 31 18.65 18.50 -36.40
N ASP A 32 19.34 18.51 -37.54
CA ASP A 32 19.27 17.43 -38.54
C ASP A 32 19.83 16.12 -37.99
N ALA A 33 20.83 16.17 -37.10
CA ALA A 33 21.37 15.01 -36.43
C ALA A 33 20.33 14.32 -35.51
N LEU A 34 19.50 15.09 -34.82
CA LEU A 34 18.39 14.53 -34.04
C LEU A 34 17.42 13.76 -34.94
N ARG A 35 17.02 14.37 -36.06
CA ARG A 35 16.13 13.75 -37.03
C ARG A 35 16.73 12.47 -37.59
N ALA A 36 17.98 12.51 -38.07
CA ALA A 36 18.68 11.35 -38.59
C ALA A 36 18.82 10.21 -37.58
N THR A 37 19.08 10.53 -36.30
CA THR A 37 19.12 9.55 -35.21
C THR A 37 17.74 8.90 -35.01
N MET A 38 16.66 9.69 -34.99
CA MET A 38 15.31 9.16 -34.83
C MET A 38 14.89 8.30 -36.03
N ASP A 39 15.17 8.74 -37.26
CA ASP A 39 14.87 7.97 -38.49
C ASP A 39 15.60 6.61 -38.48
N THR A 40 16.86 6.58 -38.02
CA THR A 40 17.63 5.33 -37.86
C THR A 40 16.97 4.38 -36.87
N LEU A 41 16.55 4.89 -35.70
CA LEU A 41 15.88 4.06 -34.69
C LEU A 41 14.50 3.56 -35.15
N ILE A 42 13.74 4.41 -35.83
CA ILE A 42 12.42 4.06 -36.39
C ILE A 42 12.57 2.97 -37.46
N ALA A 43 13.63 3.00 -38.27
CA ALA A 43 13.95 1.95 -39.22
C ALA A 43 14.37 0.62 -38.56
N GLY A 44 14.55 0.62 -37.25
CA GLY A 44 14.96 -0.56 -36.49
C GLY A 44 16.49 -0.76 -36.44
N ASP A 45 17.25 0.19 -36.95
CA ASP A 45 18.71 0.13 -36.99
C ASP A 45 19.34 0.68 -35.70
N THR A 46 20.62 0.43 -35.52
CA THR A 46 21.39 0.97 -34.38
C THR A 46 21.92 2.34 -34.74
N ALA A 47 21.59 3.35 -33.92
CA ALA A 47 22.12 4.70 -34.09
C ALA A 47 23.46 4.88 -33.33
N ALA A 48 24.46 5.46 -34.00
CA ALA A 48 25.67 5.88 -33.32
C ALA A 48 25.43 7.11 -32.46
N TYR A 49 26.11 7.21 -31.31
CA TYR A 49 26.03 8.38 -30.44
C TYR A 49 26.43 9.67 -31.17
N GLN A 50 25.55 10.68 -31.05
CA GLN A 50 25.80 12.02 -31.59
C GLN A 50 25.54 13.07 -30.51
N GLN A 51 26.38 14.08 -30.48
CA GLN A 51 26.23 15.25 -29.64
C GLN A 51 26.28 16.53 -30.46
N THR A 52 25.31 17.41 -30.23
CA THR A 52 25.27 18.72 -30.89
C THR A 52 25.22 19.84 -29.87
N ALA A 53 25.67 21.03 -30.24
CA ALA A 53 25.58 22.21 -29.40
C ALA A 53 24.12 22.58 -29.19
N HIS A 54 23.80 23.10 -27.99
CA HIS A 54 22.50 23.68 -27.63
C HIS A 54 22.71 25.07 -27.04
N ASN A 55 21.68 25.88 -27.07
CA ASN A 55 21.68 27.28 -26.62
C ASN A 55 20.64 27.55 -25.53
N GLY A 56 20.29 26.53 -24.76
CA GLY A 56 19.40 26.69 -23.59
C GLY A 56 20.08 27.38 -22.43
N CYS A 57 19.29 27.83 -21.47
CA CYS A 57 19.82 28.31 -20.19
C CYS A 57 20.49 27.15 -19.46
N ALA A 58 21.63 27.43 -18.84
CA ALA A 58 22.33 26.45 -18.01
C ALA A 58 21.40 25.94 -16.89
N VAL A 59 21.38 24.64 -16.72
CA VAL A 59 20.70 24.00 -15.60
C VAL A 59 21.77 23.73 -14.55
N SER A 60 21.60 24.34 -13.38
CA SER A 60 22.43 24.02 -12.20
C SER A 60 21.63 23.10 -11.29
N TYR A 61 22.28 22.04 -10.82
CA TYR A 61 21.75 21.17 -9.77
C TYR A 61 22.35 21.61 -8.46
N ASN A 62 21.51 21.97 -7.51
CA ASN A 62 21.96 22.32 -6.18
C ASN A 62 22.34 21.00 -5.48
N GLU A 63 23.62 20.74 -5.28
CA GLU A 63 24.10 19.57 -4.54
C GLU A 63 23.67 19.62 -3.06
N ASN A 64 23.15 20.77 -2.60
CA ASN A 64 22.69 21.00 -1.23
C ASN A 64 21.18 20.76 -1.04
N ASP A 65 20.44 20.37 -2.06
CA ASP A 65 18.98 20.15 -1.98
C ASP A 65 18.63 18.66 -1.71
N VAL A 66 19.50 17.95 -1.02
CA VAL A 66 19.16 16.60 -0.56
C VAL A 66 18.36 16.74 0.73
N ALA A 67 17.15 16.18 0.74
CA ALA A 67 16.25 16.24 1.87
C ALA A 67 16.91 15.71 3.16
N SER A 68 16.59 16.36 4.28
CA SER A 68 17.04 15.94 5.61
C SER A 68 16.43 14.59 5.97
N TYR A 69 17.29 13.63 6.33
CA TYR A 69 16.81 12.33 6.79
C TYR A 69 15.83 12.45 7.96
N ALA A 70 16.21 13.22 8.98
CA ALA A 70 15.44 13.31 10.22
C ALA A 70 14.16 14.15 10.08
N GLU A 71 14.22 15.24 9.29
CA GLU A 71 13.14 16.23 9.25
C GLU A 71 12.16 16.02 8.08
N GLU A 72 12.61 15.40 6.99
CA GLU A 72 11.79 15.22 5.80
C GLU A 72 11.58 13.74 5.45
N ILE A 73 12.63 12.92 5.45
CA ILE A 73 12.54 11.53 5.01
C ILE A 73 11.81 10.65 6.03
N VAL A 74 12.18 10.75 7.32
CA VAL A 74 11.53 9.93 8.35
C VAL A 74 10.02 10.17 8.40
N PRO A 75 9.49 11.41 8.37
CA PRO A 75 8.05 11.64 8.26
C PRO A 75 7.40 10.99 7.04
N ILE A 76 8.05 11.02 5.86
CA ILE A 76 7.55 10.34 4.66
C ILE A 76 7.49 8.82 4.87
N LEU A 77 8.53 8.22 5.47
CA LEU A 77 8.55 6.79 5.79
C LEU A 77 7.46 6.41 6.79
N GLU A 78 7.27 7.22 7.83
CA GLU A 78 6.24 7.02 8.85
C GLU A 78 4.84 7.02 8.25
N GLN A 79 4.56 8.00 7.42
CA GLN A 79 3.24 8.17 6.81
C GLN A 79 2.93 7.10 5.77
N ASN A 80 3.89 6.71 4.93
CA ASN A 80 3.61 5.92 3.73
C ASN A 80 4.09 4.46 3.79
N CYS A 81 4.99 4.11 4.73
CA CYS A 81 5.66 2.80 4.72
C CYS A 81 5.45 2.02 6.02
N MET A 82 5.47 2.72 7.17
CA MET A 82 5.58 2.09 8.48
C MET A 82 4.27 1.54 9.03
N ALA A 83 3.14 1.66 8.32
CA ALA A 83 1.95 0.87 8.62
C ALA A 83 2.24 -0.65 8.54
N CYS A 84 3.14 -1.05 7.62
CA CYS A 84 3.52 -2.43 7.38
C CYS A 84 4.97 -2.74 7.78
N HIS A 85 5.91 -1.81 7.54
CA HIS A 85 7.36 -1.98 7.76
C HIS A 85 7.78 -1.62 9.19
N ILE A 86 7.16 -2.23 10.19
CA ILE A 86 7.50 -2.14 11.62
C ILE A 86 7.85 -3.50 12.18
N GLU A 87 8.47 -3.54 13.36
CA GLU A 87 8.68 -4.80 14.07
C GLU A 87 7.34 -5.47 14.38
N GLY A 88 7.23 -6.75 14.06
CA GLY A 88 5.96 -7.48 14.18
C GLY A 88 4.95 -7.20 13.06
N GLY A 89 5.22 -6.29 12.15
CA GLY A 89 4.37 -6.02 10.99
C GLY A 89 4.48 -7.09 9.90
N ILE A 90 3.59 -7.01 8.89
CA ILE A 90 3.50 -7.99 7.80
C ILE A 90 4.64 -7.85 6.77
N ALA A 91 5.29 -6.69 6.69
CA ALA A 91 6.37 -6.49 5.74
C ALA A 91 7.59 -7.37 6.06
N PRO A 92 8.35 -7.80 5.05
CA PRO A 92 9.47 -8.75 5.23
C PRO A 92 10.64 -8.18 6.04
N TRP A 93 10.67 -6.88 6.28
CA TRP A 93 11.66 -6.19 7.09
C TRP A 93 11.06 -4.94 7.73
N ALA A 94 11.63 -4.50 8.85
CA ALA A 94 11.18 -3.34 9.61
C ALA A 94 12.12 -2.15 9.40
N MET A 95 11.56 -0.94 9.30
CA MET A 95 12.30 0.33 9.29
C MET A 95 12.62 0.74 10.73
N SER A 96 13.38 -0.09 11.45
CA SER A 96 13.66 0.10 12.88
C SER A 96 14.81 1.07 13.16
N GLU A 97 15.67 1.32 12.18
CA GLU A 97 16.80 2.24 12.25
C GLU A 97 17.28 2.65 10.86
N TYR A 98 18.04 3.74 10.78
CA TYR A 98 18.64 4.22 9.53
C TYR A 98 19.41 3.15 8.75
N ARG A 99 20.16 2.29 9.44
CA ARG A 99 20.97 1.23 8.77
C ARG A 99 20.10 0.24 8.01
N MET A 100 18.92 -0.07 8.52
CA MET A 100 17.95 -0.91 7.82
C MET A 100 17.46 -0.22 6.56
N VAL A 101 17.07 1.06 6.66
CA VAL A 101 16.64 1.85 5.49
C VAL A 101 17.74 1.95 4.45
N LEU A 102 18.97 2.26 4.87
CA LEU A 102 20.13 2.32 3.98
C LEU A 102 20.40 0.98 3.27
N GLY A 103 20.32 -0.13 4.00
CA GLY A 103 20.52 -1.47 3.46
C GLY A 103 19.52 -1.83 2.34
N PHE A 104 18.29 -1.34 2.44
CA PHE A 104 17.23 -1.54 1.46
C PHE A 104 17.08 -0.40 0.45
N ALA A 105 17.88 0.67 0.54
CA ALA A 105 17.75 1.87 -0.31
C ALA A 105 17.71 1.57 -1.83
N PRO A 106 18.53 0.68 -2.41
CA PRO A 106 18.44 0.35 -3.84
C PRO A 106 17.10 -0.29 -4.22
N MET A 107 16.59 -1.20 -3.37
CA MET A 107 15.29 -1.85 -3.58
C MET A 107 14.15 -0.87 -3.39
N MET A 108 14.20 -0.03 -2.36
CA MET A 108 13.20 1.03 -2.12
C MET A 108 13.08 1.93 -3.35
N ARG A 109 14.22 2.42 -3.89
CA ARG A 109 14.22 3.24 -5.09
C ARG A 109 13.51 2.57 -6.27
N GLU A 110 13.77 1.28 -6.50
CA GLU A 110 13.15 0.53 -7.58
C GLU A 110 11.65 0.39 -7.37
N VAL A 111 11.22 -0.14 -6.22
CA VAL A 111 9.79 -0.45 -5.98
C VAL A 111 8.91 0.80 -5.92
N ILE A 112 9.46 1.95 -5.49
CA ILE A 112 8.78 3.23 -5.52
C ILE A 112 8.61 3.72 -6.96
N ARG A 113 9.67 3.66 -7.78
CA ARG A 113 9.64 4.10 -9.18
C ARG A 113 8.68 3.30 -10.05
N VAL A 114 8.57 1.99 -9.82
CA VAL A 114 7.62 1.13 -10.53
C VAL A 114 6.25 1.07 -9.85
N LYS A 115 5.99 1.95 -8.86
CA LYS A 115 4.73 2.06 -8.13
C LYS A 115 4.27 0.73 -7.47
N ARG A 116 5.21 -0.15 -7.11
CA ARG A 116 4.90 -1.38 -6.38
C ARG A 116 4.76 -1.14 -4.88
N MET A 117 5.38 -0.06 -4.37
CA MET A 117 5.27 0.41 -2.99
C MET A 117 5.04 1.93 -2.96
N PRO A 118 4.17 2.42 -2.08
CA PRO A 118 3.18 1.68 -1.27
C PRO A 118 2.21 0.87 -2.14
N PRO A 119 1.63 -0.24 -1.64
CA PRO A 119 0.75 -1.11 -2.42
C PRO A 119 -0.65 -0.48 -2.60
N TRP A 120 -0.73 0.64 -3.27
CA TRP A 120 -1.95 1.39 -3.59
C TRP A 120 -2.09 1.51 -5.10
N HIS A 121 -3.13 0.88 -5.64
CA HIS A 121 -3.33 0.78 -7.10
C HIS A 121 -4.46 1.65 -7.65
N ALA A 122 -5.17 2.41 -6.80
CA ALA A 122 -6.12 3.41 -7.28
C ALA A 122 -5.35 4.57 -7.92
N ASP A 123 -5.57 4.76 -9.23
CA ASP A 123 -4.88 5.81 -9.97
C ASP A 123 -5.32 7.19 -9.47
N PRO A 124 -4.42 8.05 -8.97
CA PRO A 124 -4.77 9.37 -8.48
C PRO A 124 -5.27 10.32 -9.58
N GLU A 125 -5.01 10.04 -10.86
CA GLU A 125 -5.48 10.82 -12.00
C GLU A 125 -6.90 10.42 -12.41
N ILE A 126 -7.45 9.33 -11.88
CA ILE A 126 -8.79 8.82 -12.20
C ILE A 126 -9.69 8.93 -10.99
N GLY A 127 -10.55 9.95 -10.98
CA GLY A 127 -11.51 10.18 -9.90
C GLY A 127 -10.92 10.85 -8.66
N HIS A 128 -11.69 10.79 -7.56
CA HIS A 128 -11.30 11.36 -6.26
C HIS A 128 -11.48 10.27 -5.20
N TRP A 129 -10.37 9.90 -4.58
CA TRP A 129 -10.34 8.84 -3.58
C TRP A 129 -10.35 9.44 -2.18
N LYS A 130 -11.40 9.17 -1.42
CA LYS A 130 -11.43 9.47 0.01
C LYS A 130 -10.42 8.56 0.72
N ASN A 131 -9.60 9.11 1.62
CA ASN A 131 -8.56 8.37 2.34
C ASN A 131 -7.55 7.68 1.41
N SER A 132 -7.13 8.36 0.33
CA SER A 132 -6.09 7.85 -0.56
C SER A 132 -4.82 7.53 0.22
N ALA A 133 -4.31 6.31 0.05
CA ALA A 133 -3.01 5.87 0.56
C ALA A 133 -1.89 6.00 -0.50
N ALA A 134 -2.18 6.66 -1.62
CA ALA A 134 -1.16 6.96 -2.63
C ALA A 134 -0.15 7.95 -2.05
N MET A 135 1.13 7.64 -2.17
CA MET A 135 2.21 8.57 -1.85
C MET A 135 2.14 9.77 -2.81
N SER A 136 2.27 10.98 -2.28
CA SER A 136 2.25 12.18 -3.09
C SER A 136 3.39 12.22 -4.12
N ASN A 137 3.21 12.95 -5.23
CA ASN A 137 4.28 13.15 -6.20
C ASN A 137 5.48 13.90 -5.60
N GLU A 138 5.25 14.76 -4.60
CA GLU A 138 6.27 15.50 -3.89
C GLU A 138 7.08 14.56 -2.99
N ASP A 139 6.42 13.77 -2.14
CA ASP A 139 7.08 12.77 -1.29
C ASP A 139 7.85 11.74 -2.12
N THR A 140 7.24 11.30 -3.22
CA THR A 140 7.90 10.38 -4.16
C THR A 140 9.20 10.96 -4.70
N LYS A 141 9.20 12.21 -5.15
CA LYS A 141 10.41 12.90 -5.65
C LYS A 141 11.43 13.08 -4.54
N THR A 142 11.01 13.58 -3.39
CA THR A 142 11.87 13.82 -2.23
C THR A 142 12.58 12.54 -1.79
N LEU A 143 11.81 11.47 -1.60
CA LEU A 143 12.36 10.19 -1.18
C LEU A 143 13.28 9.57 -2.24
N VAL A 144 12.88 9.57 -3.51
CA VAL A 144 13.71 9.02 -4.59
C VAL A 144 15.00 9.82 -4.76
N ASN A 145 14.95 11.15 -4.71
CA ASN A 145 16.13 12.00 -4.81
C ASN A 145 17.12 11.73 -3.64
N TRP A 146 16.59 11.59 -2.43
CA TRP A 146 17.41 11.25 -1.27
C TRP A 146 18.08 9.88 -1.41
N LEU A 147 17.33 8.86 -1.87
CA LEU A 147 17.87 7.52 -2.14
C LEU A 147 18.96 7.54 -3.22
N GLU A 148 18.77 8.35 -4.27
CA GLU A 148 19.76 8.50 -5.36
C GLU A 148 21.01 9.26 -4.95
N ALA A 149 20.89 10.17 -4.00
CA ALA A 149 22.02 10.87 -3.40
C ALA A 149 22.86 9.97 -2.45
N GLY A 150 22.52 8.67 -2.36
CA GLY A 150 23.20 7.72 -1.48
C GLY A 150 22.60 7.66 -0.08
N ALA A 151 21.38 8.14 0.08
CA ALA A 151 20.62 8.13 1.33
C ALA A 151 21.41 8.75 2.51
N PRO A 152 21.90 10.00 2.42
CA PRO A 152 22.71 10.60 3.47
C PRO A 152 21.92 10.72 4.77
N ARG A 153 22.54 10.32 5.88
CA ARG A 153 21.91 10.36 7.19
C ARG A 153 21.87 11.76 7.81
N GLY A 154 22.87 12.56 7.53
CA GLY A 154 23.11 13.80 8.27
C GLY A 154 23.58 13.55 9.70
N GLU A 155 23.59 14.62 10.49
CA GLU A 155 23.99 14.62 11.90
C GLU A 155 22.78 14.44 12.84
N GLY A 156 23.04 14.18 14.12
CA GLY A 156 22.03 14.06 15.15
C GLY A 156 21.58 12.62 15.46
N PRO A 157 20.63 12.44 16.37
CA PRO A 157 20.08 11.13 16.71
C PRO A 157 19.27 10.55 15.54
N ASP A 158 19.13 9.23 15.51
CA ASP A 158 18.26 8.58 14.53
C ASP A 158 16.80 8.58 15.04
N PRO A 159 15.87 9.29 14.39
CA PRO A 159 14.49 9.34 14.86
C PRO A 159 13.78 7.99 14.83
N LEU A 160 14.21 7.06 13.97
CA LEU A 160 13.62 5.71 13.91
C LEU A 160 13.92 4.87 15.17
N LEU A 161 14.95 5.24 15.94
CA LEU A 161 15.26 4.60 17.23
C LEU A 161 14.37 5.09 18.37
N ASN A 162 13.59 6.15 18.16
CA ASN A 162 12.69 6.65 19.21
C ASN A 162 11.61 5.60 19.51
N PRO A 163 11.28 5.40 20.81
CA PRO A 163 10.16 4.54 21.17
C PRO A 163 8.87 5.03 20.50
N ARG A 164 8.18 4.10 19.86
CA ARG A 164 6.87 4.40 19.28
C ARG A 164 5.79 4.29 20.33
N PRO A 165 4.70 5.07 20.24
CA PRO A 165 3.55 4.86 21.08
C PRO A 165 3.08 3.41 20.97
N ILE A 166 2.82 2.78 22.11
CA ILE A 166 2.17 1.48 22.14
C ILE A 166 0.76 1.69 21.55
N LYS A 167 0.42 0.98 20.49
CA LYS A 167 -0.95 1.00 19.97
C LYS A 167 -1.89 0.48 21.05
N GLU A 168 -2.93 1.23 21.34
CA GLU A 168 -4.01 0.75 22.18
C GLU A 168 -4.63 -0.48 21.55
N GLN A 169 -4.95 -1.48 22.39
CA GLN A 169 -5.56 -2.70 21.89
C GLN A 169 -6.91 -2.39 21.20
N TRP A 170 -7.68 -1.50 21.79
CA TRP A 170 -8.95 -1.02 21.25
C TRP A 170 -8.89 0.50 21.02
N PRO A 171 -8.46 0.96 19.83
CA PRO A 171 -8.27 2.39 19.56
C PRO A 171 -9.55 3.23 19.65
N LEU A 172 -10.73 2.59 19.57
CA LEU A 172 -12.03 3.25 19.68
C LEU A 172 -12.66 3.13 21.07
N GLY A 173 -11.89 2.67 22.07
CA GLY A 173 -12.40 2.32 23.39
C GLY A 173 -12.78 0.84 23.50
N GLU A 174 -13.30 0.42 24.64
CA GLU A 174 -13.72 -0.97 24.86
C GLU A 174 -14.95 -1.30 24.00
N PRO A 175 -14.90 -2.39 23.19
CA PRO A 175 -16.03 -2.78 22.36
C PRO A 175 -17.21 -3.32 23.16
N ASP A 176 -18.43 -3.14 22.65
CA ASP A 176 -19.65 -3.73 23.21
C ASP A 176 -19.68 -5.25 23.06
N LEU A 177 -19.05 -5.76 21.99
CA LEU A 177 -18.93 -7.19 21.72
C LEU A 177 -17.56 -7.53 21.17
N ILE A 178 -16.90 -8.51 21.78
CA ILE A 178 -15.63 -9.07 21.26
C ILE A 178 -15.91 -10.48 20.75
N LEU A 179 -15.64 -10.69 19.47
CA LEU A 179 -15.67 -11.99 18.82
C LEU A 179 -14.28 -12.55 18.70
N THR A 180 -14.06 -13.81 19.13
CA THR A 180 -12.81 -14.53 18.91
C THR A 180 -12.99 -15.46 17.73
N VAL A 181 -12.17 -15.28 16.71
CA VAL A 181 -12.15 -16.14 15.52
C VAL A 181 -11.43 -17.44 15.86
N PRO A 182 -11.92 -18.63 15.45
CA PRO A 182 -11.22 -19.88 15.62
C PRO A 182 -9.77 -19.80 15.14
N SER A 183 -8.84 -20.27 15.95
CA SER A 183 -7.42 -20.23 15.63
C SER A 183 -7.10 -21.01 14.34
N PHE A 184 -6.12 -20.51 13.59
CA PHE A 184 -5.65 -21.13 12.36
C PHE A 184 -4.13 -21.27 12.37
N ASP A 185 -3.63 -22.45 12.03
CA ASP A 185 -2.20 -22.74 11.91
C ASP A 185 -1.72 -22.43 10.49
N VAL A 186 -0.94 -21.36 10.36
CA VAL A 186 -0.37 -20.90 9.10
C VAL A 186 0.91 -21.68 8.81
N PRO A 187 1.02 -22.37 7.66
CA PRO A 187 2.23 -23.11 7.32
C PRO A 187 3.43 -22.16 7.07
N ALA A 188 4.64 -22.70 7.22
CA ALA A 188 5.85 -21.91 7.00
C ALA A 188 5.97 -21.38 5.57
N THR A 189 5.51 -22.13 4.58
CA THR A 189 5.69 -21.83 3.15
C THR A 189 4.49 -22.27 2.34
N GLY A 190 4.42 -21.87 1.08
CA GLY A 190 3.35 -22.23 0.15
C GLY A 190 2.29 -21.15 0.00
N VAL A 191 1.17 -21.50 -0.61
CA VAL A 191 -0.01 -20.64 -0.75
C VAL A 191 -1.05 -21.11 0.25
N VAL A 192 -1.57 -20.19 1.05
CA VAL A 192 -2.69 -20.46 1.94
C VAL A 192 -3.96 -19.99 1.26
N GLU A 193 -4.87 -20.91 1.03
CA GLU A 193 -6.22 -20.58 0.52
C GLU A 193 -6.96 -19.70 1.54
N TYR A 194 -7.89 -18.89 1.07
CA TYR A 194 -8.74 -18.10 1.95
C TYR A 194 -9.47 -18.99 2.94
N GLN A 195 -9.47 -18.57 4.21
CA GLN A 195 -10.19 -19.24 5.28
C GLN A 195 -11.53 -18.54 5.50
N PHE A 196 -12.58 -19.31 5.73
CA PHE A 196 -13.95 -18.79 5.93
C PHE A 196 -14.53 -19.28 7.27
N PRO A 197 -13.95 -18.89 8.41
CA PRO A 197 -14.49 -19.25 9.71
C PRO A 197 -15.84 -18.59 9.96
N VAL A 198 -16.64 -19.27 10.75
CA VAL A 198 -17.97 -18.84 11.18
C VAL A 198 -17.99 -18.79 12.70
N VAL A 199 -18.49 -17.69 13.25
CA VAL A 199 -18.66 -17.47 14.69
C VAL A 199 -20.17 -17.28 14.95
N ASP A 200 -20.72 -18.02 15.90
CA ASP A 200 -22.12 -17.86 16.29
C ASP A 200 -22.35 -16.43 16.84
N ASN A 201 -23.47 -15.83 16.51
CA ASN A 201 -23.85 -14.54 17.05
C ASN A 201 -24.38 -14.71 18.49
N PRO A 202 -23.69 -14.22 19.53
CA PRO A 202 -24.09 -14.39 20.92
C PRO A 202 -25.13 -13.37 21.39
N LEU A 203 -25.54 -12.44 20.54
CA LEU A 203 -26.46 -11.37 20.92
C LEU A 203 -27.85 -11.91 21.21
N ASP A 204 -28.48 -11.35 22.21
CA ASP A 204 -29.88 -11.63 22.64
C ASP A 204 -30.88 -10.60 22.11
N ARG A 205 -30.38 -9.60 21.35
CA ARG A 205 -31.17 -8.51 20.76
C ARG A 205 -30.60 -8.08 19.42
N ASP A 206 -31.43 -7.42 18.64
CA ASP A 206 -30.99 -6.70 17.44
C ASP A 206 -30.09 -5.51 17.82
N VAL A 207 -29.06 -5.24 17.01
CA VAL A 207 -28.14 -4.13 17.20
C VAL A 207 -27.84 -3.41 15.88
N TRP A 208 -27.37 -2.19 16.00
CA TRP A 208 -26.78 -1.41 14.92
C TRP A 208 -25.29 -1.26 15.18
N VAL A 209 -24.47 -1.84 14.31
CA VAL A 209 -23.01 -1.68 14.37
C VAL A 209 -22.65 -0.35 13.72
N GLU A 210 -22.02 0.54 14.47
CA GLU A 210 -21.54 1.85 14.00
C GLU A 210 -20.03 1.92 13.81
N ALA A 211 -19.28 1.02 14.46
CA ALA A 211 -17.85 0.90 14.28
C ALA A 211 -17.37 -0.53 14.57
N ALA A 212 -16.20 -0.85 14.06
CA ALA A 212 -15.55 -2.12 14.32
C ALA A 212 -14.03 -1.99 14.33
N THR A 213 -13.37 -2.85 15.12
CA THR A 213 -11.90 -2.98 15.18
C THR A 213 -11.52 -4.44 15.01
N VAL A 214 -10.54 -4.71 14.13
CA VAL A 214 -9.93 -6.03 14.01
C VAL A 214 -8.57 -6.04 14.69
N LEU A 215 -8.34 -7.00 15.54
CA LEU A 215 -7.07 -7.28 16.19
C LEU A 215 -6.54 -8.63 15.71
N PRO A 216 -5.63 -8.66 14.73
CA PRO A 216 -4.94 -9.89 14.36
C PRO A 216 -4.20 -10.47 15.56
N GLY A 217 -4.34 -11.77 15.79
CA GLY A 217 -3.55 -12.47 16.81
C GLY A 217 -2.07 -12.52 16.42
N ASN A 218 -1.81 -12.57 15.09
CA ASN A 218 -0.45 -12.51 14.56
C ASN A 218 -0.38 -11.60 13.33
N THR A 219 0.01 -10.34 13.57
CA THR A 219 0.12 -9.31 12.55
C THR A 219 1.12 -9.61 11.43
N LYS A 220 2.06 -10.55 11.63
CA LYS A 220 3.04 -10.93 10.61
C LYS A 220 2.44 -11.77 9.49
N VAL A 221 1.38 -12.52 9.78
CA VAL A 221 0.80 -13.49 8.84
C VAL A 221 -0.59 -13.13 8.36
N VAL A 222 -1.35 -12.29 9.10
CA VAL A 222 -2.69 -11.85 8.70
C VAL A 222 -2.57 -10.73 7.67
N HIS A 223 -2.94 -11.04 6.41
CA HIS A 223 -2.90 -10.08 5.31
C HIS A 223 -4.15 -9.21 5.26
N HIS A 224 -5.33 -9.82 5.32
CA HIS A 224 -6.59 -9.11 5.48
C HIS A 224 -7.66 -9.97 6.16
N VAL A 225 -8.65 -9.29 6.70
CA VAL A 225 -9.87 -9.88 7.25
C VAL A 225 -11.06 -9.13 6.68
N LEU A 226 -12.06 -9.85 6.17
CA LEU A 226 -13.38 -9.31 5.85
C LEU A 226 -14.39 -9.95 6.79
N MET A 227 -15.41 -9.22 7.19
CA MET A 227 -16.45 -9.70 8.10
C MET A 227 -17.83 -9.22 7.68
N GLY A 228 -18.78 -10.12 7.76
CA GLY A 228 -20.20 -9.85 7.60
C GLY A 228 -21.04 -10.72 8.53
N SER A 229 -22.35 -10.48 8.59
CA SER A 229 -23.31 -11.31 9.32
C SER A 229 -24.29 -12.00 8.37
N ALA A 230 -24.83 -13.13 8.81
CA ALA A 230 -25.85 -13.90 8.10
C ALA A 230 -26.87 -14.49 9.09
N GLU A 231 -28.13 -14.54 8.69
CA GLU A 231 -29.20 -15.13 9.51
C GLU A 231 -29.04 -16.62 9.73
N GLN A 232 -28.40 -17.30 8.78
CA GLN A 232 -28.17 -18.73 8.82
C GLN A 232 -26.71 -19.07 8.58
N LYS A 233 -26.27 -20.15 9.17
CA LYS A 233 -24.92 -20.67 8.91
C LYS A 233 -24.76 -20.96 7.42
N PRO A 234 -23.73 -20.40 6.75
CA PRO A 234 -23.51 -20.62 5.34
C PRO A 234 -23.27 -22.13 5.07
N LYS A 235 -23.58 -22.54 3.85
CA LYS A 235 -23.20 -23.89 3.40
C LYS A 235 -21.69 -24.00 3.34
N GLN A 236 -21.18 -25.21 3.49
CA GLN A 236 -19.77 -25.49 3.26
C GLN A 236 -19.38 -24.95 1.86
N ASP A 237 -18.29 -24.17 1.77
CA ASP A 237 -17.80 -23.49 0.57
C ASP A 237 -18.57 -22.23 0.10
N ASP A 238 -19.47 -21.70 0.89
CA ASP A 238 -20.06 -20.38 0.59
C ASP A 238 -19.04 -19.26 0.85
N ARG A 239 -18.36 -18.84 -0.23
CA ARG A 239 -17.34 -17.81 -0.22
C ARG A 239 -17.92 -16.38 -0.31
N GLU A 240 -19.20 -16.25 -0.63
CA GLU A 240 -19.86 -14.97 -0.88
C GLU A 240 -20.67 -14.49 0.34
N GLY A 241 -20.93 -15.36 1.30
CA GLY A 241 -21.78 -15.05 2.46
C GLY A 241 -21.28 -13.86 3.28
N VAL A 242 -19.95 -13.66 3.37
CA VAL A 242 -19.34 -12.50 4.04
C VAL A 242 -19.80 -11.17 3.46
N PHE A 243 -20.25 -11.14 2.21
CA PHE A 243 -20.71 -9.94 1.52
C PHE A 243 -22.24 -9.73 1.59
N GLN A 244 -23.02 -10.65 2.17
CA GLN A 244 -24.47 -10.51 2.23
C GLN A 244 -24.90 -9.36 3.16
N ASN A 245 -24.26 -9.23 4.31
CA ASN A 245 -24.40 -8.11 5.22
C ASN A 245 -23.04 -7.73 5.78
N TYR A 246 -22.21 -7.13 4.91
CA TYR A 246 -20.83 -6.78 5.21
C TYR A 246 -20.75 -5.72 6.31
N ILE A 247 -19.86 -5.91 7.25
CA ILE A 247 -19.65 -5.02 8.38
C ILE A 247 -18.35 -4.25 8.21
N MET A 248 -17.23 -4.93 8.02
CA MET A 248 -15.95 -4.27 7.89
C MET A 248 -14.89 -5.13 7.18
N GLY A 249 -13.79 -4.46 6.77
CA GLY A 249 -12.56 -5.10 6.33
C GLY A 249 -11.35 -4.53 7.05
N TYR A 250 -10.40 -5.38 7.31
CA TYR A 250 -9.07 -5.07 7.85
C TYR A 250 -8.01 -5.27 6.77
N ALA A 251 -7.08 -4.36 6.71
CA ALA A 251 -5.76 -4.55 6.13
C ALA A 251 -4.74 -3.82 7.04
N PRO A 252 -3.45 -4.16 7.02
CA PRO A 252 -2.45 -3.49 7.85
C PRO A 252 -2.48 -1.97 7.67
N GLY A 253 -2.59 -1.25 8.79
CA GLY A 253 -2.77 0.20 8.82
C GLY A 253 -4.24 0.68 8.79
N ASN A 254 -5.21 -0.24 8.69
CA ASN A 254 -6.65 0.05 8.74
C ASN A 254 -7.32 -0.95 9.69
N GLU A 255 -6.97 -0.88 10.97
CA GLU A 255 -7.44 -1.81 12.00
C GLU A 255 -8.85 -1.49 12.49
N SER A 256 -9.26 -0.22 12.41
CA SER A 256 -10.55 0.26 12.90
C SER A 256 -11.28 1.07 11.84
N ALA A 257 -12.58 0.92 11.78
CA ALA A 257 -13.44 1.67 10.87
C ALA A 257 -14.70 2.15 11.59
N HIS A 258 -15.02 3.45 11.43
CA HIS A 258 -16.33 4.00 11.75
C HIS A 258 -17.20 3.99 10.51
N MET A 259 -18.48 3.66 10.70
CA MET A 259 -19.48 3.92 9.66
C MET A 259 -19.65 5.44 9.48
N PRO A 260 -20.14 5.91 8.32
CA PRO A 260 -20.49 7.32 8.18
C PRO A 260 -21.44 7.78 9.28
N GLU A 261 -21.27 9.01 9.77
CA GLU A 261 -22.12 9.59 10.81
C GLU A 261 -23.62 9.42 10.50
N GLY A 262 -24.40 9.05 11.49
CA GLY A 262 -25.83 8.79 11.34
C GLY A 262 -26.18 7.52 10.57
N THR A 263 -25.22 6.61 10.37
CA THR A 263 -25.45 5.33 9.70
C THR A 263 -24.98 4.15 10.56
N GLY A 264 -25.48 2.96 10.25
CA GLY A 264 -25.06 1.71 10.89
C GLY A 264 -25.39 0.50 10.04
N VAL A 265 -24.77 -0.63 10.35
CA VAL A 265 -25.10 -1.93 9.79
C VAL A 265 -26.00 -2.67 10.76
N PHE A 266 -27.20 -3.02 10.31
CA PHE A 266 -28.16 -3.78 11.12
C PHE A 266 -27.69 -5.22 11.27
N VAL A 267 -27.62 -5.71 12.50
CA VAL A 267 -27.32 -7.10 12.83
C VAL A 267 -28.45 -7.64 13.69
N PRO A 268 -29.28 -8.55 13.15
CA PRO A 268 -30.38 -9.17 13.90
C PRO A 268 -29.88 -10.14 14.95
N VAL A 269 -30.69 -10.36 15.98
CA VAL A 269 -30.45 -11.41 16.97
C VAL A 269 -30.34 -12.77 16.31
N GLY A 270 -29.47 -13.63 16.82
CA GLY A 270 -29.19 -14.97 16.27
C GLY A 270 -28.36 -14.93 14.99
N GLY A 271 -28.34 -16.04 14.28
CA GLY A 271 -27.49 -16.20 13.10
C GLY A 271 -26.00 -16.29 13.43
N VAL A 272 -25.17 -15.88 12.51
CA VAL A 272 -23.71 -16.04 12.60
C VAL A 272 -22.96 -14.84 12.03
N TYR A 273 -21.73 -14.66 12.47
CA TYR A 273 -20.75 -13.86 11.78
C TYR A 273 -19.88 -14.76 10.89
N GLN A 274 -19.76 -14.37 9.63
CA GLN A 274 -18.86 -15.03 8.68
C GLN A 274 -17.67 -14.12 8.40
N LEU A 275 -16.48 -14.70 8.43
CA LEU A 275 -15.26 -13.98 8.12
C LEU A 275 -14.58 -14.61 6.90
N GLN A 276 -13.76 -13.80 6.24
CA GLN A 276 -12.78 -14.24 5.26
C GLN A 276 -11.43 -13.77 5.74
N LEU A 277 -10.50 -14.71 5.96
CA LEU A 277 -9.13 -14.39 6.33
C LEU A 277 -8.17 -14.82 5.23
N HIS A 278 -7.22 -13.95 4.94
CA HIS A 278 -6.10 -14.23 4.06
C HIS A 278 -4.79 -14.20 4.85
N TYR A 279 -4.02 -15.24 4.69
CA TYR A 279 -2.74 -15.40 5.40
C TYR A 279 -1.57 -15.43 4.43
N THR A 280 -0.45 -14.84 4.86
CA THR A 280 0.82 -14.87 4.13
C THR A 280 1.86 -15.64 4.95
N PRO A 281 2.36 -16.80 4.47
CA PRO A 281 3.46 -17.52 5.09
C PRO A 281 4.75 -16.69 5.15
N ILE A 282 5.49 -16.82 6.25
CA ILE A 282 6.68 -16.01 6.55
C ILE A 282 7.97 -16.79 6.70
N GLY A 283 8.02 -18.04 6.19
CA GLY A 283 9.20 -18.89 6.30
C GLY A 283 9.26 -19.76 7.57
N ILE A 284 8.42 -19.47 8.54
CA ILE A 284 8.23 -20.25 9.78
C ILE A 284 6.74 -20.50 10.00
N ALA A 285 6.39 -21.62 10.60
CA ALA A 285 5.00 -21.88 10.99
C ALA A 285 4.56 -20.90 12.08
N ALA A 286 3.31 -20.47 12.01
CA ALA A 286 2.74 -19.51 12.93
C ALA A 286 1.27 -19.86 13.21
N THR A 287 0.75 -19.41 14.33
CA THR A 287 -0.68 -19.53 14.66
C THR A 287 -1.28 -18.14 14.77
N ASP A 288 -2.50 -17.97 14.28
CA ASP A 288 -3.29 -16.75 14.43
C ASP A 288 -4.59 -17.04 15.19
N GLU A 289 -4.98 -16.13 16.06
CA GLU A 289 -6.29 -16.06 16.71
C GLU A 289 -6.76 -14.61 16.69
N THR A 290 -7.31 -14.22 15.55
CA THR A 290 -7.85 -12.85 15.35
C THR A 290 -9.06 -12.60 16.25
N LYS A 291 -9.16 -11.36 16.77
CA LYS A 291 -10.35 -10.86 17.48
C LYS A 291 -10.97 -9.72 16.72
N VAL A 292 -12.29 -9.59 16.82
CA VAL A 292 -13.04 -8.47 16.26
C VAL A 292 -13.87 -7.83 17.35
N GLY A 293 -13.66 -6.55 17.59
CA GLY A 293 -14.50 -5.72 18.46
C GLY A 293 -15.57 -5.01 17.65
N LEU A 294 -16.83 -5.08 18.10
CA LEU A 294 -17.94 -4.36 17.52
C LEU A 294 -18.44 -3.30 18.49
N TYR A 295 -18.78 -2.14 17.96
CA TYR A 295 -19.31 -1.00 18.70
C TYR A 295 -20.73 -0.71 18.19
N PHE A 296 -21.67 -0.58 19.12
CA PHE A 296 -23.09 -0.48 18.81
C PHE A 296 -23.56 0.96 19.00
N ALA A 297 -24.41 1.40 18.10
CA ALA A 297 -25.12 2.66 18.28
C ALA A 297 -26.13 2.54 19.42
N ASP A 298 -26.22 3.56 20.25
CA ASP A 298 -27.18 3.63 21.37
C ASP A 298 -28.62 3.62 20.88
N GLU A 299 -28.88 4.23 19.72
CA GLU A 299 -30.18 4.33 19.06
C GLU A 299 -30.10 3.91 17.60
N ALA A 300 -31.23 3.55 17.01
CA ALA A 300 -31.30 3.23 15.59
C ALA A 300 -30.86 4.46 14.75
N PRO A 301 -29.90 4.32 13.84
CA PRO A 301 -29.44 5.42 13.02
C PRO A 301 -30.52 5.87 12.02
N ASP A 302 -30.44 7.13 11.57
CA ASP A 302 -31.34 7.69 10.56
C ASP A 302 -31.31 6.92 9.23
N ASN A 303 -30.14 6.36 8.91
CA ASN A 303 -29.90 5.60 7.68
C ASN A 303 -29.15 4.31 7.99
N PHE A 304 -29.53 3.23 7.33
CA PHE A 304 -28.78 1.99 7.42
C PHE A 304 -27.86 1.82 6.22
N LEU A 305 -26.67 1.29 6.49
CA LEU A 305 -25.66 1.01 5.48
C LEU A 305 -25.97 -0.34 4.82
N ARG A 306 -26.00 -0.35 3.49
CA ARG A 306 -25.97 -1.60 2.70
C ARG A 306 -24.80 -1.57 1.76
N GLN A 307 -24.11 -2.69 1.67
CA GLN A 307 -23.07 -2.89 0.68
C GLN A 307 -23.56 -3.74 -0.49
N GLN A 308 -23.05 -3.42 -1.65
CA GLN A 308 -23.22 -4.23 -2.84
C GLN A 308 -21.87 -4.51 -3.46
N VAL A 309 -21.58 -5.78 -3.71
CA VAL A 309 -20.38 -6.20 -4.39
C VAL A 309 -20.63 -6.28 -5.89
N VAL A 310 -19.80 -5.62 -6.68
CA VAL A 310 -19.82 -5.69 -8.15
C VAL A 310 -18.59 -6.47 -8.57
N LEU A 311 -18.79 -7.65 -9.14
CA LEU A 311 -17.72 -8.54 -9.58
C LEU A 311 -17.74 -8.72 -11.09
N ASN A 312 -16.57 -8.80 -11.70
CA ASN A 312 -16.40 -9.24 -13.07
C ASN A 312 -15.58 -10.55 -13.12
N PRO A 313 -16.20 -11.72 -12.96
CA PRO A 313 -15.48 -13.00 -12.96
C PRO A 313 -14.95 -13.39 -14.34
N ARG A 314 -15.27 -12.62 -15.39
CA ARG A 314 -14.82 -12.89 -16.77
C ARG A 314 -13.62 -12.03 -17.19
N ILE A 315 -13.08 -11.22 -16.28
CA ILE A 315 -11.90 -10.42 -16.60
C ILE A 315 -10.73 -11.36 -16.91
N LYS A 316 -10.06 -11.11 -18.02
CA LYS A 316 -8.85 -11.82 -18.42
C LYS A 316 -7.79 -10.78 -18.72
N ILE A 317 -6.68 -10.90 -18.01
CA ILE A 317 -5.49 -10.06 -18.24
C ILE A 317 -4.43 -10.98 -18.84
N PRO A 318 -4.23 -10.96 -20.19
CA PRO A 318 -3.18 -11.76 -20.81
C PRO A 318 -1.81 -11.28 -20.36
N PRO A 319 -0.79 -12.15 -20.30
CA PRO A 319 0.57 -11.73 -20.01
C PRO A 319 1.10 -10.78 -21.10
N ASN A 320 1.93 -9.82 -20.72
CA ASN A 320 2.56 -8.83 -21.60
C ASN A 320 1.57 -7.94 -22.40
N THR A 321 0.42 -7.61 -21.80
CA THR A 321 -0.53 -6.61 -22.33
C THR A 321 -0.67 -5.46 -21.36
N GLU A 322 -0.82 -4.24 -21.87
CA GLU A 322 -1.19 -3.03 -21.13
C GLU A 322 -2.71 -2.89 -21.03
#